data_df2f94d4688a689304dabe3dca036b11
#
_entry.id   df2f94d4688a689304dabe3dca036b11
#
_cell.length_a   1.000
_cell.length_b   1.000
_cell.length_c   1.000
_cell.angle_alpha   90.00
_cell.angle_beta   90.00
_cell.angle_gamma   90.00
#
_symmetry.space_group_name_H-M   'P 1'
#
loop_
_entity.id
_entity.type
_entity.pdbx_description
1 polymer ?
#
loop_
_entity_poly.entity_id
_entity_poly.type
_entity_poly.pdbx_seq_one_letter_code
_entity_poly.pdbx_strand_id
1 'polypeptide(L)'
;MIKNMDVTVYNRKYDETTHFDTWSRTVLHGVHVYVDHKTAVSDNGLNSAEVYKIRIPADIPEADQYLPPEEYACCGGFGNWTIQNGDQIVLGECYQEIEKPADLKKLFQRHCKVTSWSDNRFGTLPHWRVGGE
;
A
#
# COMPACT_ATOMS: atom_id res chain seq x y z
N MET A 1 11.64 -13.05 8.64
CA MET A 1 11.50 -12.10 7.50
C MET A 1 12.35 -10.88 7.75
N ILE A 2 13.12 -10.45 6.77
CA ILE A 2 14.00 -9.29 6.90
C ILE A 2 13.18 -8.01 6.78
N LYS A 3 13.31 -7.13 7.76
CA LYS A 3 12.61 -5.84 7.80
C LYS A 3 13.61 -4.75 7.42
N ASN A 4 13.37 -4.03 6.35
CA ASN A 4 14.33 -3.06 5.84
C ASN A 4 13.84 -1.62 5.78
N MET A 5 12.53 -1.37 5.94
CA MET A 5 12.02 0.00 5.97
C MET A 5 10.60 0.07 6.52
N ASP A 6 10.11 1.29 6.68
CA ASP A 6 8.72 1.56 7.01
C ASP A 6 8.00 2.03 5.74
N VAL A 7 6.69 1.86 5.69
CA VAL A 7 5.86 2.37 4.60
C VAL A 7 4.63 3.05 5.16
N THR A 8 4.04 3.94 4.37
CA THR A 8 2.77 4.59 4.69
C THR A 8 1.73 4.13 3.70
N VAL A 9 0.64 3.57 4.20
CA VAL A 9 -0.48 3.09 3.38
C VAL A 9 -1.58 4.12 3.38
N TYR A 10 -2.04 4.49 2.18
CA TYR A 10 -3.20 5.35 1.99
C TYR A 10 -4.34 4.49 1.49
N ASN A 11 -5.34 4.27 2.34
CA ASN A 11 -6.49 3.46 2.02
C ASN A 11 -7.65 4.32 1.54
N ARG A 12 -8.22 3.94 0.40
CA ARG A 12 -9.37 4.62 -0.18
C ARG A 12 -10.65 4.09 0.44
N LYS A 13 -11.54 5.01 0.81
CA LYS A 13 -12.88 4.68 1.27
C LYS A 13 -13.86 5.68 0.65
N TYR A 14 -14.91 5.17 0.01
CA TYR A 14 -15.95 6.01 -0.55
C TYR A 14 -16.83 6.59 0.56
N ASP A 15 -17.04 7.89 0.55
CA ASP A 15 -17.89 8.59 1.49
C ASP A 15 -19.24 8.88 0.81
N GLU A 16 -20.31 8.23 1.27
CA GLU A 16 -21.64 8.38 0.72
C GLU A 16 -22.24 9.77 0.99
N THR A 17 -21.78 10.46 2.02
CA THR A 17 -22.27 11.79 2.39
C THR A 17 -21.76 12.85 1.42
N THR A 18 -20.47 12.81 1.07
CA THR A 18 -19.84 13.78 0.18
C THR A 18 -19.79 13.33 -1.26
N HIS A 19 -20.02 12.03 -1.53
CA HIS A 19 -19.88 11.38 -2.85
C HIS A 19 -18.45 11.43 -3.40
N PHE A 20 -17.44 11.55 -2.51
CA PHE A 20 -16.03 11.53 -2.88
C PHE A 20 -15.30 10.42 -2.12
N ASP A 21 -14.18 9.98 -2.69
CA ASP A 21 -13.27 9.08 -2.00
C ASP A 21 -12.53 9.83 -0.92
N THR A 22 -12.37 9.20 0.24
CA THR A 22 -11.50 9.67 1.31
C THR A 22 -10.30 8.75 1.42
N TRP A 23 -9.17 9.29 1.86
CA TRP A 23 -7.91 8.57 1.98
C TRP A 23 -7.44 8.60 3.41
N SER A 24 -7.34 7.42 4.02
CA SER A 24 -6.85 7.27 5.40
C SER A 24 -5.41 6.80 5.38
N ARG A 25 -4.57 7.45 6.16
CA ARG A 25 -3.15 7.19 6.25
C ARG A 25 -2.81 6.33 7.46
N THR A 26 -1.97 5.32 7.26
CA THR A 26 -1.43 4.49 8.34
C THR A 26 0.04 4.19 8.05
N VAL A 27 0.91 4.44 9.01
CA VAL A 27 2.33 4.11 8.90
C VAL A 27 2.54 2.70 9.45
N LEU A 28 3.15 1.84 8.65
CA LEU A 28 3.48 0.46 9.03
C LEU A 28 4.98 0.37 9.25
N HIS A 29 5.37 -0.07 10.45
CA HIS A 29 6.76 -0.13 10.86
C HIS A 29 7.33 -1.54 10.70
N GLY A 30 8.47 -1.64 10.02
CA GLY A 30 9.18 -2.91 9.90
C GLY A 30 8.66 -3.82 8.80
N VAL A 31 8.57 -3.32 7.59
CA VAL A 31 8.18 -4.11 6.41
C VAL A 31 9.39 -4.42 5.54
N HIS A 32 9.24 -5.35 4.61
CA HIS A 32 10.27 -5.69 3.62
C HIS A 32 9.83 -5.18 2.25
N VAL A 33 10.66 -4.33 1.64
CA VAL A 33 10.38 -3.74 0.33
C VAL A 33 11.56 -3.99 -0.60
N TYR A 34 11.26 -4.41 -1.83
CA TYR A 34 12.24 -4.38 -2.90
C TYR A 34 11.58 -3.96 -4.21
N VAL A 35 12.39 -3.46 -5.13
CA VAL A 35 11.94 -2.92 -6.41
C VAL A 35 12.54 -3.75 -7.53
N ASP A 36 11.67 -4.31 -8.37
CA ASP A 36 12.09 -4.97 -9.60
C ASP A 36 12.02 -3.96 -10.77
N HIS A 37 13.12 -3.88 -11.51
CA HIS A 37 13.16 -3.09 -12.73
C HIS A 37 12.90 -4.03 -13.91
N LYS A 38 11.78 -3.85 -14.59
CA LYS A 38 11.42 -4.66 -15.75
C LYS A 38 11.57 -3.85 -17.02
N THR A 39 12.10 -4.51 -18.04
CA THR A 39 12.23 -3.93 -19.37
C THR A 39 11.48 -4.81 -20.34
N ALA A 40 10.61 -4.22 -21.15
CA ALA A 40 9.87 -4.93 -22.19
C ALA A 40 10.13 -4.27 -23.55
N VAL A 41 10.25 -5.09 -24.59
CA VAL A 41 10.36 -4.60 -25.95
C VAL A 41 8.97 -4.52 -26.56
N SER A 42 8.61 -3.35 -27.06
CA SER A 42 7.36 -3.12 -27.78
C SER A 42 7.64 -2.56 -29.17
N ASP A 43 6.59 -2.40 -29.98
CA ASP A 43 6.69 -1.81 -31.32
C ASP A 43 7.25 -0.37 -31.27
N ASN A 44 7.17 0.28 -30.13
CA ASN A 44 7.67 1.65 -29.93
C ASN A 44 9.04 1.69 -29.24
N GLY A 45 9.71 0.55 -29.05
CA GLY A 45 11.03 0.44 -28.43
C GLY A 45 11.00 -0.22 -27.06
N LEU A 46 11.96 0.12 -26.21
CA LEU A 46 12.09 -0.42 -24.87
C LEU A 46 11.24 0.38 -23.87
N ASN A 47 10.36 -0.32 -23.17
CA ASN A 47 9.62 0.24 -22.06
C ASN A 47 10.19 -0.31 -20.75
N SER A 48 10.51 0.56 -19.81
CA SER A 48 10.94 0.16 -18.48
C SER A 48 9.85 0.47 -17.46
N ALA A 49 9.66 -0.43 -16.52
CA ALA A 49 8.72 -0.25 -15.43
C ALA A 49 9.35 -0.68 -14.11
N GLU A 50 9.06 0.06 -13.05
CA GLU A 50 9.43 -0.34 -11.70
C GLU A 50 8.25 -1.04 -11.06
N VAL A 51 8.48 -2.23 -10.52
CA VAL A 51 7.47 -2.99 -9.79
C VAL A 51 7.92 -3.09 -8.34
N TYR A 52 7.10 -2.57 -7.44
CA TYR A 52 7.35 -2.59 -6.00
C TYR A 52 6.76 -3.86 -5.42
N LYS A 53 7.56 -4.59 -4.67
CA LYS A 53 7.14 -5.79 -3.96
C LYS A 53 7.33 -5.59 -2.48
N ILE A 54 6.24 -5.65 -1.74
CA ILE A 54 6.18 -5.32 -0.33
C ILE A 54 5.65 -6.53 0.42
N ARG A 55 6.36 -6.93 1.46
CA ARG A 55 5.92 -7.96 2.39
C ARG A 55 5.75 -7.33 3.76
N ILE A 56 4.54 -7.39 4.27
CA ILE A 56 4.18 -6.81 5.56
C ILE A 56 4.08 -7.96 6.55
N PRO A 57 5.05 -8.11 7.47
CA PRO A 57 4.98 -9.18 8.47
C PRO A 57 3.78 -9.03 9.39
N ALA A 58 3.17 -10.15 9.78
CA ALA A 58 2.02 -10.12 10.68
C ALA A 58 2.41 -9.81 12.14
N ASP A 59 3.69 -9.69 12.45
CA ASP A 59 4.20 -9.37 13.78
C ASP A 59 4.50 -7.88 14.01
N ILE A 60 4.14 -7.02 13.06
CA ILE A 60 4.32 -5.57 13.22
C ILE A 60 3.35 -5.01 14.26
N PRO A 61 3.68 -3.85 14.89
CA PRO A 61 2.80 -3.27 15.92
C PRO A 61 1.40 -2.93 15.42
N GLU A 62 1.25 -2.61 14.14
CA GLU A 62 -0.02 -2.21 13.53
C GLU A 62 -0.85 -3.38 13.02
N ALA A 63 -0.37 -4.63 13.17
CA ALA A 63 -1.06 -5.81 12.62
C ALA A 63 -2.48 -5.98 13.16
N ASP A 64 -2.70 -5.66 14.44
CA ASP A 64 -4.02 -5.79 15.07
C ASP A 64 -5.06 -4.80 14.53
N GLN A 65 -4.59 -3.77 13.84
CA GLN A 65 -5.46 -2.73 13.27
C GLN A 65 -5.93 -3.07 11.86
N TYR A 66 -5.45 -4.17 11.29
CA TYR A 66 -5.84 -4.61 9.96
C TYR A 66 -7.28 -5.08 9.94
N LEU A 67 -8.02 -4.63 8.93
CA LEU A 67 -9.36 -5.15 8.60
C LEU A 67 -9.35 -5.64 7.16
N PRO A 68 -10.01 -6.78 6.86
CA PRO A 68 -10.22 -7.17 5.47
C PRO A 68 -10.94 -6.06 4.69
N PRO A 69 -10.75 -5.96 3.37
CA PRO A 69 -11.33 -4.86 2.58
C PRO A 69 -12.83 -4.67 2.77
N GLU A 70 -13.57 -5.76 2.90
CA GLU A 70 -15.03 -5.71 3.08
C GLU A 70 -15.41 -5.09 4.43
N GLU A 71 -14.71 -5.48 5.50
CA GLU A 71 -14.94 -4.90 6.83
C GLU A 71 -14.47 -3.46 6.90
N TYR A 72 -13.37 -3.13 6.22
CA TYR A 72 -12.87 -1.77 6.17
C TYR A 72 -13.87 -0.83 5.49
N ALA A 73 -14.49 -1.29 4.40
CA ALA A 73 -15.50 -0.50 3.68
C ALA A 73 -16.74 -0.23 4.54
N CYS A 74 -17.10 -1.18 5.41
CA CYS A 74 -18.27 -1.05 6.29
C CYS A 74 -17.95 -0.23 7.54
N CYS A 75 -16.85 -0.55 8.23
CA CYS A 75 -16.61 -0.11 9.61
C CYS A 75 -15.23 0.50 9.83
N GLY A 76 -14.37 0.53 8.80
CA GLY A 76 -13.01 1.04 8.89
C GLY A 76 -12.95 2.56 8.97
N GLY A 77 -11.82 3.07 9.41
CA GLY A 77 -11.58 4.50 9.52
C GLY A 77 -10.24 4.77 10.18
N PHE A 78 -10.16 5.88 10.92
CA PHE A 78 -8.97 6.21 11.67
C PHE A 78 -8.58 5.08 12.63
N GLY A 79 -7.30 4.70 12.60
CA GLY A 79 -6.77 3.64 13.45
C GLY A 79 -6.87 2.25 12.85
N ASN A 80 -7.48 2.10 11.66
CA ASN A 80 -7.53 0.84 10.94
C ASN A 80 -6.89 0.99 9.56
N TRP A 81 -6.40 -0.11 9.03
CA TRP A 81 -5.85 -0.14 7.68
C TRP A 81 -6.26 -1.43 6.97
N THR A 82 -6.17 -1.40 5.66
CA THR A 82 -6.44 -2.56 4.82
C THR A 82 -5.51 -2.56 3.62
N ILE A 83 -5.60 -3.59 2.79
CA ILE A 83 -4.90 -3.67 1.53
C ILE A 83 -5.93 -3.99 0.46
N GLN A 84 -6.01 -3.13 -0.55
CA GLN A 84 -6.92 -3.33 -1.67
C GLN A 84 -6.32 -2.72 -2.93
N ASN A 85 -6.71 -3.24 -4.10
CA ASN A 85 -6.22 -2.69 -5.36
C ASN A 85 -6.70 -1.25 -5.52
N GLY A 86 -5.80 -0.39 -5.99
CA GLY A 86 -6.09 1.02 -6.16
C GLY A 86 -5.64 1.90 -5.00
N ASP A 87 -5.27 1.33 -3.87
CA ASP A 87 -4.69 2.09 -2.76
C ASP A 87 -3.27 2.53 -3.12
N GLN A 88 -2.75 3.49 -2.36
CA GLN A 88 -1.42 4.03 -2.57
C GLN A 88 -0.51 3.67 -1.40
N ILE A 89 0.75 3.40 -1.69
CA ILE A 89 1.76 3.14 -0.66
C ILE A 89 2.95 4.06 -0.93
N VAL A 90 3.34 4.81 0.11
CA VAL A 90 4.53 5.66 0.08
C VAL A 90 5.65 4.95 0.83
N LEU A 91 6.84 4.87 0.23
CA LEU A 91 8.00 4.26 0.87
C LEU A 91 8.57 5.23 1.92
N GLY A 92 8.68 4.74 3.15
CA GLY A 92 9.07 5.55 4.30
C GLY A 92 7.88 6.12 5.05
N GLU A 93 8.15 6.87 6.11
CA GLU A 93 7.11 7.54 6.87
C GLU A 93 6.64 8.79 6.13
N CYS A 94 5.34 8.94 5.98
CA CYS A 94 4.74 10.12 5.35
C CYS A 94 3.55 10.55 6.18
N TYR A 95 3.53 11.82 6.55
CA TYR A 95 2.47 12.41 7.38
C TYR A 95 1.58 13.38 6.59
N GLN A 96 1.76 13.42 5.26
CA GLN A 96 0.98 14.30 4.40
C GLN A 96 -0.44 13.74 4.19
N GLU A 97 -1.45 14.56 4.46
CA GLU A 97 -2.82 14.24 4.12
C GLU A 97 -3.04 14.41 2.62
N ILE A 98 -3.81 13.52 2.01
CA ILE A 98 -4.13 13.60 0.58
C ILE A 98 -5.63 13.56 0.37
N GLU A 99 -6.09 14.27 -0.66
CA GLU A 99 -7.48 14.24 -1.12
C GLU A 99 -7.63 13.36 -2.37
N LYS A 100 -6.54 13.20 -3.13
CA LYS A 100 -6.50 12.41 -4.35
C LYS A 100 -5.09 11.84 -4.56
N PRO A 101 -4.93 10.74 -5.30
CA PRO A 101 -3.62 10.14 -5.53
C PRO A 101 -2.60 11.09 -6.19
N ALA A 102 -3.06 12.03 -7.00
CA ALA A 102 -2.16 12.99 -7.65
C ALA A 102 -1.41 13.87 -6.66
N ASP A 103 -1.91 14.03 -5.44
CA ASP A 103 -1.23 14.80 -4.40
C ASP A 103 0.08 14.15 -3.98
N LEU A 104 0.22 12.84 -4.12
CA LEU A 104 1.46 12.14 -3.81
C LEU A 104 2.59 12.45 -4.79
N LYS A 105 2.27 12.85 -6.02
CA LYS A 105 3.28 13.23 -7.01
C LYS A 105 4.05 14.49 -6.63
N LYS A 106 3.51 15.28 -5.71
CA LYS A 106 4.17 16.49 -5.18
C LYS A 106 5.19 16.16 -4.11
N LEU A 107 5.22 14.92 -3.61
CA LEU A 107 6.16 14.47 -2.61
C LEU A 107 7.43 13.94 -3.28
N PHE A 108 8.57 14.15 -2.63
CA PHE A 108 9.84 13.62 -3.11
C PHE A 108 10.03 12.12 -2.80
N GLN A 109 9.15 11.54 -1.99
CA GLN A 109 9.21 10.15 -1.61
C GLN A 109 8.67 9.26 -2.74
N ARG A 110 9.28 8.07 -2.88
CA ARG A 110 8.78 7.07 -3.82
C ARG A 110 7.44 6.54 -3.35
N HIS A 111 6.54 6.35 -4.30
CA HIS A 111 5.23 5.78 -4.02
C HIS A 111 4.80 4.87 -5.17
N CYS A 112 3.83 4.00 -4.90
CA CYS A 112 3.26 3.12 -5.90
C CYS A 112 1.77 2.94 -5.64
N LYS A 113 1.06 2.50 -6.68
CA LYS A 113 -0.34 2.11 -6.61
C LYS A 113 -0.41 0.60 -6.44
N VAL A 114 -1.20 0.13 -5.50
CA VAL A 114 -1.41 -1.31 -5.28
C VAL A 114 -2.15 -1.90 -6.47
N THR A 115 -1.53 -2.88 -7.13
CA THR A 115 -2.11 -3.58 -8.28
C THR A 115 -2.44 -5.03 -7.98
N SER A 116 -1.82 -5.60 -6.95
CA SER A 116 -2.09 -6.97 -6.52
C SER A 116 -1.76 -7.12 -5.04
N TRP A 117 -2.45 -8.04 -4.38
CA TRP A 117 -2.16 -8.34 -2.98
C TRP A 117 -2.63 -9.75 -2.63
N SER A 118 -2.06 -10.30 -1.58
CA SER A 118 -2.51 -11.57 -1.02
C SER A 118 -2.31 -11.59 0.48
N ASP A 119 -3.19 -12.31 1.16
CA ASP A 119 -3.11 -12.51 2.61
C ASP A 119 -2.53 -13.89 2.86
N ASN A 120 -1.29 -13.94 3.30
CA ASN A 120 -0.54 -15.16 3.54
C ASN A 120 -0.30 -15.40 5.04
N ARG A 121 -1.25 -15.02 5.89
CA ARG A 121 -1.11 -15.17 7.35
C ARG A 121 -1.26 -16.61 7.83
N PHE A 122 -1.66 -17.53 6.96
CA PHE A 122 -1.94 -18.92 7.33
C PHE A 122 -0.72 -19.83 7.21
N GLY A 123 0.42 -19.32 6.77
CA GLY A 123 1.64 -20.08 6.58
C GLY A 123 2.60 -20.00 7.78
N THR A 124 3.79 -20.56 7.60
CA THR A 124 4.85 -20.56 8.64
C THR A 124 5.46 -19.17 8.88
N LEU A 125 5.41 -18.30 7.88
CA LEU A 125 5.81 -16.89 7.99
C LEU A 125 4.60 -16.04 7.65
N PRO A 126 3.72 -15.74 8.63
CA PRO A 126 2.53 -14.95 8.37
C PRO A 126 2.87 -13.55 7.88
N HIS A 127 2.29 -13.16 6.75
CA HIS A 127 2.52 -11.84 6.16
C HIS A 127 1.43 -11.50 5.16
N TRP A 128 1.36 -10.22 4.79
CA TRP A 128 0.63 -9.74 3.62
C TRP A 128 1.61 -9.45 2.52
N ARG A 129 1.31 -9.90 1.31
CA ARG A 129 2.14 -9.64 0.14
C ARG A 129 1.44 -8.63 -0.76
N VAL A 130 2.15 -7.57 -1.14
CA VAL A 130 1.61 -6.48 -1.94
C VAL A 130 2.51 -6.25 -3.14
N GLY A 131 1.90 -6.11 -4.30
CA GLY A 131 2.59 -5.67 -5.51
C GLY A 131 2.04 -4.32 -5.97
N GLY A 132 2.92 -3.43 -6.43
CA GLY A 132 2.51 -2.11 -6.88
C GLY A 132 3.38 -1.56 -7.99
N GLU A 133 2.85 -0.60 -8.71
CA GLU A 133 3.54 0.07 -9.81
C GLU A 133 3.49 1.58 -9.71
#